data_95ecc063df15bbb114f5fa3345625f0d
#
_entry.id   95ecc063df15bbb114f5fa3345625f0d
#
_cell.length_a   1.000
_cell.length_b   1.000
_cell.length_c   1.000
_cell.angle_alpha   90.00
_cell.angle_beta   90.00
_cell.angle_gamma   90.00
#
_symmetry.space_group_name_H-M   'P 1'
#
loop_
_entity.id
_entity.type
_entity.pdbx_description
1 polymer ?
#
loop_
_entity_poly.entity_id
_entity_poly.type
_entity_poly.pdbx_seq_one_letter_code
_entity_poly.pdbx_strand_id
1 'polypeptide(L)'
;KKKNKVNKEIEKSSENSLKKTIGNAILNLNNFRTFVDLFYKNREALLHTQLYNSVKLISFKEGEIFLNTSAIKDKHFNRNVSKLISKWTGRIWQIHSSDSNIGSSLSEEDIVNQQNDIKIMKNHPEVKKILDAFPGLSIHSITDITDTVDETDKHNTDVKKKEL
;
A
#
# COMPACT_ATOMS: atom_id res chain seq x y z
N LYS A 1 50.83 1.49 19.45
CA LYS A 1 50.07 1.22 18.22
C LYS A 1 48.77 0.41 18.41
N LYS A 2 48.28 0.13 19.64
CA LYS A 2 47.04 -0.65 19.91
C LYS A 2 45.80 0.19 20.24
N LYS A 3 45.92 1.52 20.45
CA LYS A 3 44.77 2.38 20.79
C LYS A 3 43.89 2.89 19.64
N ASN A 4 44.40 2.88 18.40
CA ASN A 4 43.64 3.42 17.25
C ASN A 4 42.73 2.40 16.55
N LYS A 5 42.80 1.10 16.88
CA LYS A 5 41.97 0.09 16.24
C LYS A 5 40.62 -0.08 16.95
N VAL A 6 40.59 0.14 18.26
CA VAL A 6 39.37 0.00 19.08
C VAL A 6 38.38 1.12 18.82
N ASN A 7 38.84 2.37 18.64
CA ASN A 7 37.94 3.52 18.36
C ASN A 7 37.25 3.42 16.98
N LYS A 8 37.88 2.78 16.00
CA LYS A 8 37.30 2.67 14.65
C LYS A 8 36.22 1.57 14.53
N GLU A 9 36.25 0.57 15.41
CA GLU A 9 35.20 -0.45 15.51
C GLU A 9 34.00 0.03 16.33
N ILE A 10 34.21 0.87 17.32
CA ILE A 10 33.15 1.47 18.14
C ILE A 10 32.35 2.50 17.31
N GLU A 11 33.01 3.31 16.48
CA GLU A 11 32.33 4.25 15.59
C GLU A 11 31.51 3.56 14.50
N LYS A 12 32.00 2.47 13.91
CA LYS A 12 31.24 1.68 12.93
C LYS A 12 30.05 0.93 13.54
N SER A 13 30.13 0.50 14.78
CA SER A 13 29.01 -0.17 15.46
C SER A 13 27.93 0.84 15.89
N SER A 14 28.32 2.04 16.29
CA SER A 14 27.36 3.12 16.62
C SER A 14 26.66 3.70 15.39
N GLU A 15 27.36 3.87 14.25
CA GLU A 15 26.74 4.30 13.00
C GLU A 15 25.76 3.26 12.43
N ASN A 16 26.08 1.96 12.51
CA ASN A 16 25.16 0.91 12.08
C ASN A 16 23.95 0.76 13.03
N SER A 17 24.12 1.00 14.31
CA SER A 17 23.01 1.03 15.28
C SER A 17 22.10 2.24 15.05
N LEU A 18 22.66 3.41 14.78
CA LEU A 18 21.92 4.64 14.46
C LEU A 18 21.16 4.54 13.13
N LYS A 19 21.76 3.98 12.09
CA LYS A 19 21.08 3.74 10.79
C LYS A 19 19.95 2.71 10.92
N LYS A 20 20.10 1.71 11.80
CA LYS A 20 19.05 0.73 12.09
C LYS A 20 17.89 1.35 12.89
N THR A 21 18.17 2.29 13.79
CA THR A 21 17.17 2.97 14.61
C THR A 21 16.40 4.04 13.82
N ILE A 22 17.04 4.74 12.89
CA ILE A 22 16.39 5.76 12.06
C ILE A 22 15.46 5.12 11.00
N GLY A 23 15.80 3.93 10.49
CA GLY A 23 14.93 3.20 9.54
C GLY A 23 13.68 2.56 10.17
N ASN A 24 13.69 2.32 11.49
CA ASN A 24 12.61 1.62 12.19
C ASN A 24 11.60 2.57 12.88
N ALA A 25 11.83 3.86 12.88
CA ALA A 25 11.05 4.79 13.72
C ALA A 25 9.72 5.26 13.12
N ILE A 26 9.35 4.91 11.89
CA ILE A 26 8.25 5.63 11.21
C ILE A 26 7.27 4.74 10.43
N LEU A 27 7.27 3.42 10.61
CA LEU A 27 6.23 2.60 10.00
C LEU A 27 5.08 2.39 10.98
N ASN A 28 4.27 3.44 11.15
CA ASN A 28 3.03 3.35 11.90
C ASN A 28 1.97 2.68 11.01
N LEU A 29 1.79 1.38 11.19
CA LEU A 29 0.81 0.60 10.44
C LEU A 29 -0.54 0.71 11.14
N ASN A 30 -1.30 1.75 10.80
CA ASN A 30 -2.56 2.08 11.46
C ASN A 30 -3.74 1.23 10.96
N ASN A 31 -3.62 0.61 9.80
CA ASN A 31 -4.69 -0.19 9.20
C ASN A 31 -4.12 -1.30 8.30
N PHE A 32 -5.01 -2.22 7.92
CA PHE A 32 -4.64 -3.38 7.10
C PHE A 32 -4.20 -2.99 5.69
N ARG A 33 -4.75 -1.93 5.10
CA ARG A 33 -4.36 -1.46 3.75
C ARG A 33 -2.90 -1.01 3.75
N THR A 34 -2.50 -0.17 4.70
CA THR A 34 -1.09 0.26 4.81
C THR A 34 -0.14 -0.90 5.11
N PHE A 35 -0.61 -1.91 5.85
CA PHE A 35 0.12 -3.16 6.07
C PHE A 35 0.35 -3.91 4.75
N VAL A 36 -0.68 -4.07 3.92
CA VAL A 36 -0.59 -4.74 2.61
C VAL A 36 0.28 -3.94 1.62
N ASP A 37 0.12 -2.61 1.58
CA ASP A 37 0.91 -1.72 0.73
C ASP A 37 2.42 -1.81 1.01
N LEU A 38 2.80 -2.16 2.24
CA LEU A 38 4.21 -2.33 2.57
C LEU A 38 4.85 -3.50 1.82
N PHE A 39 4.08 -4.56 1.52
CA PHE A 39 4.55 -5.67 0.68
C PHE A 39 4.78 -5.22 -0.77
N TYR A 40 3.89 -4.38 -1.31
CA TYR A 40 4.08 -3.78 -2.63
C TYR A 40 5.35 -2.91 -2.68
N LYS A 41 5.52 -2.01 -1.71
CA LYS A 41 6.69 -1.12 -1.61
C LYS A 41 8.02 -1.89 -1.49
N ASN A 42 8.01 -3.05 -0.83
CA ASN A 42 9.16 -3.91 -0.70
C ASN A 42 9.30 -4.96 -1.82
N ARG A 43 8.53 -4.83 -2.91
CA ARG A 43 8.57 -5.69 -4.11
C ARG A 43 8.22 -7.16 -3.85
N GLU A 44 7.45 -7.44 -2.81
CA GLU A 44 6.92 -8.78 -2.50
C GLU A 44 5.58 -8.99 -3.22
N ALA A 45 5.61 -8.98 -4.56
CA ALA A 45 4.42 -8.95 -5.41
C ALA A 45 3.47 -10.12 -5.17
N LEU A 46 4.00 -11.33 -4.97
CA LEU A 46 3.16 -12.52 -4.73
C LEU A 46 2.38 -12.39 -3.41
N LEU A 47 3.07 -12.05 -2.32
CA LEU A 47 2.41 -11.89 -1.02
C LEU A 47 1.45 -10.71 -1.01
N HIS A 48 1.81 -9.59 -1.68
CA HIS A 48 0.90 -8.46 -1.86
C HIS A 48 -0.39 -8.90 -2.57
N THR A 49 -0.27 -9.58 -3.73
CA THR A 49 -1.44 -10.05 -4.49
C THR A 49 -2.32 -11.00 -3.69
N GLN A 50 -1.72 -11.91 -2.92
CA GLN A 50 -2.46 -12.83 -2.05
C GLN A 50 -3.18 -12.10 -0.91
N LEU A 51 -2.50 -11.16 -0.23
CA LEU A 51 -3.06 -10.35 0.85
C LEU A 51 -4.18 -9.44 0.36
N TYR A 52 -4.04 -8.87 -0.84
CA TYR A 52 -5.00 -7.94 -1.41
C TYR A 52 -6.26 -8.62 -1.97
N ASN A 53 -6.09 -9.74 -2.70
CA ASN A 53 -7.19 -10.38 -3.43
C ASN A 53 -7.84 -11.54 -2.69
N SER A 54 -7.08 -12.31 -1.89
CA SER A 54 -7.51 -13.62 -1.42
C SER A 54 -7.69 -13.71 0.08
N VAL A 55 -7.12 -12.78 0.82
CA VAL A 55 -7.19 -12.76 2.28
C VAL A 55 -8.31 -11.84 2.74
N LYS A 56 -9.15 -12.32 3.67
CA LYS A 56 -10.19 -11.50 4.30
C LYS A 56 -9.73 -11.10 5.71
N LEU A 57 -9.85 -9.81 6.01
CA LEU A 57 -9.49 -9.29 7.31
C LEU A 57 -10.60 -9.61 8.32
N ILE A 58 -10.23 -10.19 9.45
CA ILE A 58 -11.14 -10.42 10.59
C ILE A 58 -10.89 -9.36 11.66
N SER A 59 -9.63 -9.15 12.03
CA SER A 59 -9.26 -8.15 13.03
C SER A 59 -7.84 -7.67 12.76
N PHE A 60 -7.64 -6.36 12.88
CA PHE A 60 -6.34 -5.70 12.77
C PHE A 60 -6.01 -4.96 14.06
N LYS A 61 -4.91 -5.35 14.67
CA LYS A 61 -4.31 -4.67 15.80
C LYS A 61 -2.81 -4.61 15.57
N GLU A 62 -2.17 -3.53 15.95
CA GLU A 62 -0.73 -3.41 15.78
C GLU A 62 0.00 -4.55 16.51
N GLY A 63 0.77 -5.33 15.76
CA GLY A 63 1.48 -6.51 16.25
C GLY A 63 0.69 -7.82 16.20
N GLU A 64 -0.64 -7.78 15.99
CA GLU A 64 -1.47 -8.97 15.95
C GLU A 64 -2.60 -8.83 14.91
N ILE A 65 -2.68 -9.80 13.98
CA ILE A 65 -3.68 -9.78 12.91
C ILE A 65 -4.36 -11.14 12.83
N PHE A 66 -5.69 -11.11 12.72
CA PHE A 66 -6.51 -12.28 12.44
C PHE A 66 -7.03 -12.22 11.00
N LEU A 67 -6.70 -13.24 10.21
CA LEU A 67 -7.00 -13.33 8.80
C LEU A 67 -7.75 -14.62 8.48
N ASN A 68 -8.72 -14.55 7.58
CA ASN A 68 -9.18 -15.75 6.89
C ASN A 68 -8.28 -15.98 5.68
N THR A 69 -7.52 -17.06 5.71
CA THR A 69 -6.57 -17.49 4.67
C THR A 69 -7.00 -18.77 3.96
N SER A 70 -8.28 -19.14 4.07
CA SER A 70 -8.81 -20.41 3.50
C SER A 70 -8.60 -20.52 1.98
N ALA A 71 -8.54 -19.40 1.26
CA ALA A 71 -8.26 -19.35 -0.17
C ALA A 71 -6.76 -19.50 -0.52
N ILE A 72 -5.87 -19.46 0.48
CA ILE A 72 -4.41 -19.54 0.29
C ILE A 72 -3.97 -21.00 0.43
N LYS A 73 -3.33 -21.53 -0.61
CA LYS A 73 -2.82 -22.92 -0.62
C LYS A 73 -1.46 -23.08 0.06
N ASP A 74 -0.71 -21.98 0.21
CA ASP A 74 0.63 -22.01 0.82
C ASP A 74 0.54 -22.13 2.34
N LYS A 75 0.98 -23.27 2.87
CA LYS A 75 1.03 -23.54 4.32
C LYS A 75 2.00 -22.62 5.09
N HIS A 76 2.95 -22.03 4.39
CA HIS A 76 3.94 -21.12 4.99
C HIS A 76 3.56 -19.65 4.87
N PHE A 77 2.41 -19.34 4.28
CA PHE A 77 1.96 -17.97 4.04
C PHE A 77 2.04 -17.09 5.29
N ASN A 78 1.37 -17.46 6.38
CA ASN A 78 1.36 -16.67 7.61
C ASN A 78 2.76 -16.46 8.18
N ARG A 79 3.58 -17.49 8.16
CA ARG A 79 4.98 -17.42 8.62
C ARG A 79 5.81 -16.46 7.77
N ASN A 80 5.64 -16.50 6.44
CA ASN A 80 6.36 -15.63 5.52
C ASN A 80 5.92 -14.17 5.71
N VAL A 81 4.63 -13.91 5.80
CA VAL A 81 4.06 -12.59 6.08
C VAL A 81 4.59 -12.05 7.40
N SER A 82 4.47 -12.82 8.49
CA SER A 82 4.95 -12.45 9.83
C SER A 82 6.46 -12.13 9.83
N LYS A 83 7.26 -12.97 9.20
CA LYS A 83 8.72 -12.79 9.12
C LYS A 83 9.12 -11.50 8.40
N LEU A 84 8.50 -11.22 7.25
CA LEU A 84 8.83 -10.04 6.44
C LEU A 84 8.39 -8.75 7.12
N ILE A 85 7.15 -8.70 7.60
CA ILE A 85 6.64 -7.50 8.26
C ILE A 85 7.42 -7.22 9.55
N SER A 86 7.78 -8.24 10.33
CA SER A 86 8.60 -8.08 11.52
C SER A 86 10.00 -7.56 11.19
N LYS A 87 10.59 -8.01 10.07
CA LYS A 87 11.87 -7.52 9.57
C LYS A 87 11.82 -6.04 9.20
N TRP A 88 10.75 -5.60 8.53
CA TRP A 88 10.65 -4.23 8.03
C TRP A 88 10.26 -3.23 9.13
N THR A 89 9.41 -3.64 10.06
CA THR A 89 8.94 -2.78 11.15
C THR A 89 9.82 -2.83 12.39
N GLY A 90 10.71 -3.83 12.50
CA GLY A 90 11.52 -4.06 13.70
C GLY A 90 10.71 -4.54 14.91
N ARG A 91 9.44 -4.90 14.73
CA ARG A 91 8.50 -5.37 15.76
C ARG A 91 8.07 -6.79 15.46
N ILE A 92 7.70 -7.54 16.48
CA ILE A 92 7.13 -8.89 16.31
C ILE A 92 5.67 -8.76 15.89
N TRP A 93 5.32 -9.43 14.78
CA TRP A 93 3.96 -9.52 14.27
C TRP A 93 3.48 -10.98 14.32
N GLN A 94 2.30 -11.16 14.91
CA GLN A 94 1.63 -12.45 14.96
C GLN A 94 0.48 -12.47 13.96
N ILE A 95 0.48 -13.45 13.07
CA ILE A 95 -0.56 -13.62 12.05
C ILE A 95 -1.32 -14.91 12.36
N HIS A 96 -2.57 -14.77 12.71
CA HIS A 96 -3.46 -15.87 13.04
C HIS A 96 -4.41 -16.16 11.88
N SER A 97 -4.57 -17.44 11.55
CA SER A 97 -5.61 -17.89 10.62
C SER A 97 -6.88 -18.25 11.38
N SER A 98 -8.00 -17.86 10.82
CA SER A 98 -9.32 -18.28 11.28
C SER A 98 -10.18 -18.63 10.08
N ASP A 99 -11.00 -19.66 10.20
CA ASP A 99 -11.93 -20.10 9.15
C ASP A 99 -13.24 -19.29 9.15
N SER A 100 -13.29 -18.23 9.94
CA SER A 100 -14.45 -17.33 9.99
C SER A 100 -14.68 -16.71 8.61
N ASN A 101 -15.84 -16.92 8.02
CA ASN A 101 -16.21 -16.35 6.72
C ASN A 101 -16.73 -14.90 6.84
N ILE A 102 -16.26 -14.16 7.84
CA ILE A 102 -16.59 -12.76 8.11
C ILE A 102 -15.53 -11.89 7.41
N GLY A 103 -15.98 -10.77 6.86
CA GLY A 103 -15.11 -9.78 6.21
C GLY A 103 -15.02 -9.94 4.70
N SER A 104 -14.42 -8.95 4.08
CA SER A 104 -14.11 -8.85 2.65
C SER A 104 -12.60 -8.79 2.43
N SER A 105 -12.15 -9.13 1.22
CA SER A 105 -10.79 -8.81 0.81
C SER A 105 -10.71 -7.32 0.44
N LEU A 106 -9.50 -6.76 0.40
CA LEU A 106 -9.30 -5.37 -0.04
C LEU A 106 -9.78 -5.16 -1.47
N SER A 107 -9.59 -6.15 -2.34
CA SER A 107 -10.07 -6.12 -3.71
C SER A 107 -11.61 -6.09 -3.78
N GLU A 108 -12.30 -6.88 -2.96
CA GLU A 108 -13.77 -6.86 -2.87
C GLU A 108 -14.28 -5.51 -2.35
N GLU A 109 -13.62 -4.93 -1.34
CA GLU A 109 -13.94 -3.61 -0.81
C GLU A 109 -13.77 -2.51 -1.87
N ASP A 110 -12.68 -2.53 -2.62
CA ASP A 110 -12.42 -1.54 -3.66
C ASP A 110 -13.44 -1.63 -4.81
N ILE A 111 -13.85 -2.84 -5.20
CA ILE A 111 -14.92 -3.03 -6.19
C ILE A 111 -16.25 -2.43 -5.69
N VAL A 112 -16.62 -2.69 -4.44
CA VAL A 112 -17.85 -2.15 -3.85
C VAL A 112 -17.79 -0.63 -3.75
N ASN A 113 -16.67 -0.07 -3.31
CA ASN A 113 -16.46 1.38 -3.22
C ASN A 113 -16.57 2.04 -4.61
N GLN A 114 -15.90 1.48 -5.62
CA GLN A 114 -15.98 1.97 -7.00
C GLN A 114 -17.41 1.94 -7.56
N GLN A 115 -18.16 0.86 -7.29
CA GLN A 115 -19.56 0.78 -7.70
C GLN A 115 -20.44 1.84 -7.01
N ASN A 116 -20.20 2.10 -5.73
CA ASN A 116 -20.90 3.13 -4.99
C ASN A 116 -20.57 4.53 -5.52
N ASP A 117 -19.31 4.82 -5.80
CA ASP A 117 -18.87 6.09 -6.36
C ASP A 117 -19.50 6.34 -7.73
N ILE A 118 -19.52 5.33 -8.61
CA ILE A 118 -20.21 5.39 -9.89
C ILE A 118 -21.71 5.69 -9.69
N LYS A 119 -22.35 5.08 -8.70
CA LYS A 119 -23.76 5.27 -8.39
C LYS A 119 -24.05 6.70 -7.92
N ILE A 120 -23.20 7.22 -7.04
CA ILE A 120 -23.25 8.60 -6.55
C ILE A 120 -23.05 9.57 -7.72
N MET A 121 -22.04 9.33 -8.55
CA MET A 121 -21.75 10.18 -9.72
C MET A 121 -22.89 10.20 -10.74
N LYS A 122 -23.51 9.05 -11.03
CA LYS A 122 -24.69 8.99 -11.92
C LYS A 122 -25.87 9.80 -11.43
N ASN A 123 -26.01 9.97 -10.11
CA ASN A 123 -27.08 10.75 -9.52
C ASN A 123 -26.76 12.25 -9.44
N HIS A 124 -25.53 12.66 -9.74
CA HIS A 124 -25.16 14.07 -9.76
C HIS A 124 -25.90 14.81 -10.87
N PRO A 125 -26.52 15.98 -10.60
CA PRO A 125 -27.39 16.68 -11.57
C PRO A 125 -26.74 16.97 -12.92
N GLU A 126 -25.47 17.40 -12.91
CA GLU A 126 -24.74 17.72 -14.15
C GLU A 126 -24.40 16.46 -14.96
N VAL A 127 -23.99 15.38 -14.28
CA VAL A 127 -23.70 14.09 -14.94
C VAL A 127 -24.98 13.50 -15.53
N LYS A 128 -26.10 13.60 -14.82
CA LYS A 128 -27.39 13.12 -15.31
C LYS A 128 -27.81 13.86 -16.58
N LYS A 129 -27.64 15.19 -16.67
CA LYS A 129 -27.89 15.95 -17.90
C LYS A 129 -27.07 15.46 -19.08
N ILE A 130 -25.79 15.13 -18.83
CA ILE A 130 -24.90 14.61 -19.88
C ILE A 130 -25.36 13.20 -20.33
N LEU A 131 -25.69 12.32 -19.39
CA LEU A 131 -26.17 10.97 -19.69
C LEU A 131 -27.49 10.98 -20.46
N ASP A 132 -28.41 11.93 -20.12
CA ASP A 132 -29.69 12.11 -20.80
C ASP A 132 -29.50 12.67 -22.23
N ALA A 133 -28.52 13.56 -22.42
CA ALA A 133 -28.20 14.16 -23.72
C ALA A 133 -27.49 13.17 -24.68
N PHE A 134 -26.80 12.18 -24.17
CA PHE A 134 -26.04 11.22 -24.95
C PHE A 134 -26.44 9.77 -24.62
N PRO A 135 -27.54 9.25 -25.20
CA PRO A 135 -27.99 7.88 -24.99
C PRO A 135 -26.91 6.89 -25.38
N GLY A 136 -26.53 5.98 -24.48
CA GLY A 136 -25.45 5.00 -24.69
C GLY A 136 -24.13 5.34 -24.01
N LEU A 137 -23.99 6.56 -23.45
CA LEU A 137 -22.83 6.88 -22.59
C LEU A 137 -22.94 6.12 -21.27
N SER A 138 -21.83 5.57 -20.81
CA SER A 138 -21.73 4.91 -19.50
C SER A 138 -20.47 5.31 -18.75
N ILE A 139 -20.56 5.39 -17.41
CA ILE A 139 -19.42 5.64 -16.55
C ILE A 139 -18.83 4.29 -16.19
N HIS A 140 -17.58 4.05 -16.54
CA HIS A 140 -16.87 2.79 -16.26
C HIS A 140 -16.01 2.87 -15.00
N SER A 141 -15.36 4.02 -14.76
CA SER A 141 -14.50 4.22 -13.59
C SER A 141 -14.46 5.68 -13.20
N ILE A 142 -14.12 5.93 -11.94
CA ILE A 142 -13.87 7.26 -11.38
C ILE A 142 -12.45 7.24 -10.83
N THR A 143 -11.65 8.25 -11.18
CA THR A 143 -10.27 8.41 -10.70
C THR A 143 -10.09 9.85 -10.24
N ASP A 144 -9.49 10.04 -9.07
CA ASP A 144 -9.14 11.36 -8.58
C ASP A 144 -7.99 11.96 -9.40
N ILE A 145 -8.16 13.18 -9.87
CA ILE A 145 -7.16 13.89 -10.68
C ILE A 145 -5.94 14.30 -9.84
N THR A 146 -6.07 14.34 -8.51
CA THR A 146 -5.01 14.77 -7.59
C THR A 146 -3.77 13.87 -7.61
N ASP A 147 -3.88 12.63 -8.08
CA ASP A 147 -2.77 11.68 -8.14
C ASP A 147 -2.00 11.70 -9.47
N THR A 148 -2.40 12.53 -10.45
CA THR A 148 -1.81 12.57 -11.80
C THR A 148 -1.03 13.83 -12.14
N VAL A 149 -0.66 14.66 -11.15
CA VAL A 149 0.28 15.77 -11.42
C VAL A 149 1.71 15.23 -11.38
N ASP A 150 2.00 14.31 -12.28
CA ASP A 150 3.38 13.97 -12.63
C ASP A 150 4.00 15.14 -13.41
N GLU A 151 5.18 15.53 -12.96
CA GLU A 151 6.08 16.59 -13.44
C GLU A 151 6.52 16.41 -14.92
N THR A 152 5.65 16.57 -15.90
CA THR A 152 6.08 16.54 -17.33
C THR A 152 5.87 17.81 -18.12
N ASP A 153 5.56 18.97 -17.49
CA ASP A 153 5.45 20.25 -18.20
C ASP A 153 6.51 21.29 -17.79
N LYS A 154 7.79 20.88 -17.68
CA LYS A 154 8.91 21.82 -17.59
C LYS A 154 9.89 21.67 -18.76
N HIS A 155 9.41 21.54 -19.99
CA HIS A 155 10.32 21.63 -21.15
C HIS A 155 9.61 22.09 -22.42
N ASN A 156 9.04 23.30 -22.42
CA ASN A 156 8.75 23.96 -23.69
C ASN A 156 8.40 25.46 -23.56
N THR A 157 9.29 26.28 -22.99
CA THR A 157 9.19 27.75 -23.16
C THR A 157 10.57 28.41 -23.27
N ASP A 158 11.43 27.93 -24.19
CA ASP A 158 12.59 28.67 -24.57
C ASP A 158 12.97 28.41 -26.04
N VAL A 159 12.08 28.76 -26.96
CA VAL A 159 12.47 29.06 -28.36
C VAL A 159 11.48 30.09 -28.90
N LYS A 160 11.84 31.36 -28.87
CA LYS A 160 11.62 32.42 -29.88
C LYS A 160 11.69 33.81 -29.27
N LYS A 161 12.88 34.28 -29.14
CA LYS A 161 13.19 35.74 -29.23
C LYS A 161 14.60 35.95 -29.73
N LYS A 162 14.75 35.78 -31.03
CA LYS A 162 15.80 36.42 -31.84
C LYS A 162 15.23 36.51 -33.23
N GLU A 163 14.86 37.72 -33.59
CA GLU A 163 14.89 38.36 -34.88
C GLU A 163 13.89 39.53 -34.85
N LEU A 164 14.43 40.70 -34.71
CA LEU A 164 14.29 41.95 -35.43
C LEU A 164 14.84 43.10 -34.58
#